data_a8b0c5a6e5a84e0ef3b91febcb7e5fd1
#
_entry.id   a8b0c5a6e5a84e0ef3b91febcb7e5fd1
#
_cell.length_a   1.000
_cell.length_b   1.000
_cell.length_c   1.000
_cell.angle_alpha   90.00
_cell.angle_beta   90.00
_cell.angle_gamma   90.00
#
_symmetry.space_group_name_H-M   'P 1'
#
loop_
_entity.id
_entity.type
_entity.pdbx_description
1 polymer ?
#
loop_
_entity_poly.entity_id
_entity_poly.type
_entity_poly.pdbx_seq_one_letter_code
_entity_poly.pdbx_strand_id
1 'polypeptide(L)'
;MTFVLSYLPSLLGALLAQGARPTAAAPFAAYGDPLYSLLSLVGFFLGAYAIACQYDIAISDLEGRRPVLSEVFRNAVGKMLPVVGAILLLFLGVALGLIMLIVPGVIVAVMWIVALPAVVAETSNPVKALGRSRALTKGSRWRIFGLLLLLWILVLVVEGVFFGGAAASGAFLRGAKGGLLTLALVSLFGFVLSVCVTVGSAALYMQLRELKGAGGEAVAQVFA
;
A
#
# COMPACT_ATOMS: atom_id res chain seq x y z
N MET A 1 -2.53 -8.02 -14.55
CA MET A 1 -3.14 -9.06 -13.69
C MET A 1 -3.29 -8.59 -12.24
N THR A 2 -2.28 -7.96 -11.64
CA THR A 2 -2.37 -7.37 -10.28
C THR A 2 -3.47 -6.31 -10.14
N PHE A 3 -3.71 -5.50 -11.20
CA PHE A 3 -4.82 -4.54 -11.25
C PHE A 3 -6.18 -5.22 -11.04
N VAL A 4 -6.44 -6.30 -11.76
CA VAL A 4 -7.71 -7.04 -11.68
C VAL A 4 -7.89 -7.63 -10.28
N LEU A 5 -6.83 -8.22 -9.70
CA LEU A 5 -6.89 -8.82 -8.37
C LEU A 5 -7.08 -7.79 -7.25
N SER A 6 -6.50 -6.59 -7.38
CA SER A 6 -6.58 -5.56 -6.33
C SER A 6 -7.88 -4.76 -6.38
N TYR A 7 -8.40 -4.48 -7.58
CA TYR A 7 -9.50 -3.54 -7.76
C TYR A 7 -10.82 -4.18 -8.19
N LEU A 8 -10.78 -5.41 -8.74
CA LEU A 8 -12.02 -6.12 -9.12
C LEU A 8 -12.99 -6.29 -7.94
N PRO A 9 -12.54 -6.67 -6.72
CA PRO A 9 -13.45 -6.82 -5.58
C PRO A 9 -14.08 -5.49 -5.14
N SER A 10 -13.31 -4.38 -5.19
CA SER A 10 -13.84 -3.06 -4.86
C SER A 10 -14.80 -2.54 -5.94
N LEU A 11 -14.52 -2.81 -7.22
CA LEU A 11 -15.45 -2.52 -8.31
C LEU A 11 -16.72 -3.36 -8.22
N LEU A 12 -16.60 -4.65 -7.93
CA LEU A 12 -17.74 -5.54 -7.75
C LEU A 12 -18.59 -5.12 -6.55
N GLY A 13 -17.95 -4.78 -5.43
CA GLY A 13 -18.61 -4.24 -4.24
C GLY A 13 -19.34 -2.92 -4.53
N ALA A 14 -18.71 -2.02 -5.29
CA ALA A 14 -19.34 -0.76 -5.70
C ALA A 14 -20.52 -0.98 -6.67
N LEU A 15 -20.42 -1.95 -7.60
CA LEU A 15 -21.52 -2.31 -8.50
C LEU A 15 -22.71 -2.93 -7.76
N LEU A 16 -22.44 -3.78 -6.78
CA LEU A 16 -23.48 -4.38 -5.94
C LEU A 16 -24.14 -3.34 -5.02
N ALA A 17 -23.34 -2.40 -4.49
CA ALA A 17 -23.86 -1.30 -3.67
C ALA A 17 -24.74 -0.30 -4.48
N GLN A 18 -24.56 -0.20 -5.80
CA GLN A 18 -25.45 0.60 -6.67
C GLN A 18 -26.87 0.04 -6.74
N GLY A 19 -27.07 -1.26 -6.51
CA GLY A 19 -28.40 -1.87 -6.40
C GLY A 19 -29.14 -1.52 -5.11
N ALA A 20 -28.40 -1.26 -4.03
CA ALA A 20 -28.91 -0.73 -2.78
C ALA A 20 -28.75 0.80 -2.83
N ARG A 21 -29.82 1.53 -3.15
CA ARG A 21 -29.79 3.00 -3.13
C ARG A 21 -29.30 3.47 -1.76
N PRO A 22 -28.10 4.07 -1.62
CA PRO A 22 -27.68 4.66 -0.37
C PRO A 22 -28.61 5.86 -0.13
N THR A 23 -29.57 5.70 0.75
CA THR A 23 -30.29 6.84 1.30
C THR A 23 -29.29 7.62 2.13
N ALA A 24 -29.26 8.94 1.99
CA ALA A 24 -28.36 9.82 2.74
C ALA A 24 -28.44 9.64 4.28
N ALA A 25 -29.47 8.92 4.76
CA ALA A 25 -29.71 8.61 6.16
C ALA A 25 -28.90 7.43 6.73
N ALA A 26 -28.28 6.59 5.89
CA ALA A 26 -27.52 5.42 6.38
C ALA A 26 -26.31 5.12 5.48
N PRO A 27 -25.23 5.92 5.58
CA PRO A 27 -24.01 5.71 4.78
C PRO A 27 -23.32 4.36 5.09
N PHE A 28 -23.63 3.74 6.24
CA PHE A 28 -23.09 2.46 6.68
C PHE A 28 -24.03 1.27 6.50
N ALA A 29 -25.23 1.45 5.93
CA ALA A 29 -26.20 0.37 5.75
C ALA A 29 -25.67 -0.78 4.89
N ALA A 30 -24.81 -0.49 3.91
CA ALA A 30 -24.16 -1.49 3.07
C ALA A 30 -23.22 -2.42 3.87
N TYR A 31 -22.63 -1.96 4.97
CA TYR A 31 -21.75 -2.78 5.82
C TYR A 31 -22.53 -3.79 6.68
N GLY A 32 -23.83 -3.63 6.82
CA GLY A 32 -24.71 -4.60 7.50
C GLY A 32 -25.12 -5.78 6.62
N ASP A 33 -24.86 -5.72 5.31
CA ASP A 33 -25.13 -6.84 4.40
C ASP A 33 -24.01 -7.90 4.54
N PRO A 34 -24.35 -9.14 4.93
CA PRO A 34 -23.36 -10.21 5.09
C PRO A 34 -22.62 -10.53 3.78
N LEU A 35 -23.27 -10.39 2.63
CA LEU A 35 -22.65 -10.58 1.32
C LEU A 35 -21.58 -9.51 1.04
N TYR A 36 -21.91 -8.24 1.31
CA TYR A 36 -20.95 -7.14 1.17
C TYR A 36 -19.74 -7.31 2.10
N SER A 37 -19.99 -7.70 3.34
CA SER A 37 -18.93 -7.95 4.33
C SER A 37 -18.02 -9.10 3.91
N LEU A 38 -18.58 -10.19 3.38
CA LEU A 38 -17.82 -11.32 2.85
C LEU A 38 -16.96 -10.91 1.63
N LEU A 39 -17.54 -10.18 0.69
CA LEU A 39 -16.83 -9.70 -0.50
C LEU A 39 -15.70 -8.73 -0.15
N SER A 40 -15.91 -7.85 0.83
CA SER A 40 -14.85 -6.94 1.29
C SER A 40 -13.72 -7.67 1.98
N LEU A 41 -14.02 -8.72 2.76
CA LEU A 41 -13.01 -9.58 3.38
C LEU A 41 -12.18 -10.33 2.33
N VAL A 42 -12.84 -10.94 1.34
CA VAL A 42 -12.15 -11.59 0.20
C VAL A 42 -11.28 -10.57 -0.54
N GLY A 43 -11.80 -9.37 -0.79
CA GLY A 43 -11.08 -8.28 -1.43
C GLY A 43 -9.84 -7.85 -0.66
N PHE A 44 -9.92 -7.81 0.67
CA PHE A 44 -8.77 -7.49 1.53
C PHE A 44 -7.65 -8.54 1.39
N PHE A 45 -7.96 -9.83 1.42
CA PHE A 45 -6.96 -10.89 1.22
C PHE A 45 -6.38 -10.90 -0.18
N LEU A 46 -7.21 -10.68 -1.21
CA LEU A 46 -6.73 -10.54 -2.59
C LEU A 46 -5.84 -9.31 -2.77
N GLY A 47 -6.15 -8.22 -2.09
CA GLY A 47 -5.31 -7.02 -2.04
C GLY A 47 -3.94 -7.30 -1.41
N ALA A 48 -3.91 -7.98 -0.27
CA ALA A 48 -2.66 -8.38 0.38
C ALA A 48 -1.81 -9.31 -0.51
N TYR A 49 -2.46 -10.25 -1.20
CA TYR A 49 -1.80 -11.12 -2.19
C TYR A 49 -1.20 -10.31 -3.34
N ALA A 50 -1.95 -9.35 -3.90
CA ALA A 50 -1.47 -8.49 -4.97
C ALA A 50 -0.28 -7.62 -4.52
N ILE A 51 -0.31 -7.09 -3.30
CA ILE A 51 0.81 -6.35 -2.69
C ILE A 51 2.05 -7.24 -2.58
N ALA A 52 1.90 -8.49 -2.13
CA ALA A 52 3.00 -9.44 -2.06
C ALA A 52 3.62 -9.69 -3.45
N CYS A 53 2.81 -9.90 -4.48
CA CYS A 53 3.27 -10.05 -5.86
C CYS A 53 4.02 -8.80 -6.36
N GLN A 54 3.47 -7.60 -6.10
CA GLN A 54 4.08 -6.34 -6.53
C GLN A 54 5.47 -6.16 -5.90
N TYR A 55 5.63 -6.41 -4.60
CA TYR A 55 6.93 -6.32 -3.95
C TYR A 55 7.92 -7.39 -4.42
N ASP A 56 7.46 -8.62 -4.64
CA ASP A 56 8.32 -9.70 -5.14
C ASP A 56 8.87 -9.37 -6.55
N ILE A 57 8.03 -8.84 -7.43
CA ILE A 57 8.43 -8.37 -8.77
C ILE A 57 9.39 -7.17 -8.64
N ALA A 58 9.03 -6.15 -7.86
CA ALA A 58 9.84 -4.94 -7.73
C ALA A 58 11.24 -5.23 -7.16
N ILE A 59 11.32 -6.08 -6.14
CA ILE A 59 12.59 -6.45 -5.53
C ILE A 59 13.43 -7.30 -6.50
N SER A 60 12.82 -8.28 -7.18
CA SER A 60 13.52 -9.11 -8.17
C SER A 60 14.10 -8.29 -9.32
N ASP A 61 13.36 -7.31 -9.81
CA ASP A 61 13.80 -6.41 -10.88
C ASP A 61 14.94 -5.50 -10.41
N LEU A 62 14.86 -4.94 -9.20
CA LEU A 62 15.90 -4.12 -8.60
C LEU A 62 17.19 -4.93 -8.30
N GLU A 63 17.08 -6.22 -8.03
CA GLU A 63 18.22 -7.15 -7.89
C GLU A 63 18.79 -7.64 -9.25
N GLY A 64 18.24 -7.16 -10.37
CA GLY A 64 18.63 -7.55 -11.73
C GLY A 64 18.21 -8.97 -12.13
N ARG A 65 17.31 -9.59 -11.36
CA ARG A 65 16.76 -10.92 -11.66
C ARG A 65 15.48 -10.76 -12.47
N ARG A 66 15.30 -11.58 -13.51
CA ARG A 66 14.04 -11.62 -14.26
C ARG A 66 13.00 -12.42 -13.47
N PRO A 67 11.92 -11.81 -12.97
CA PRO A 67 10.92 -12.51 -12.21
C PRO A 67 10.15 -13.50 -13.09
N VAL A 68 10.10 -14.77 -12.71
CA VAL A 68 9.25 -15.78 -13.33
C VAL A 68 7.87 -15.70 -12.70
N LEU A 69 6.85 -15.32 -13.47
CA LEU A 69 5.50 -15.06 -12.96
C LEU A 69 4.92 -16.21 -12.14
N SER A 70 5.15 -17.46 -12.56
CA SER A 70 4.67 -18.64 -11.84
C SER A 70 5.28 -18.76 -10.43
N GLU A 71 6.56 -18.40 -10.28
CA GLU A 71 7.24 -18.39 -8.99
C GLU A 71 6.74 -17.25 -8.10
N VAL A 72 6.58 -16.06 -8.68
CA VAL A 72 6.03 -14.89 -7.97
C VAL A 72 4.65 -15.23 -7.37
N PHE A 73 3.76 -15.81 -8.16
CA PHE A 73 2.42 -16.18 -7.69
C PHE A 73 2.46 -17.24 -6.59
N ARG A 74 3.31 -18.25 -6.73
CA ARG A 74 3.48 -19.30 -5.72
C ARG A 74 4.06 -18.74 -4.43
N ASN A 75 5.08 -17.90 -4.50
CA ASN A 75 5.73 -17.28 -3.36
C ASN A 75 4.78 -16.31 -2.63
N ALA A 76 3.98 -15.55 -3.38
CA ALA A 76 3.02 -14.60 -2.83
C ALA A 76 1.94 -15.28 -1.98
N VAL A 77 1.52 -16.52 -2.33
CA VAL A 77 0.58 -17.29 -1.49
C VAL A 77 1.16 -17.52 -0.09
N GLY A 78 2.42 -17.94 -0.01
CA GLY A 78 3.10 -18.16 1.28
C GLY A 78 3.35 -16.88 2.08
N LYS A 79 3.47 -15.74 1.40
CA LYS A 79 3.72 -14.42 2.01
C LYS A 79 2.43 -13.64 2.32
N MET A 80 1.27 -14.09 1.85
CA MET A 80 -0.01 -13.40 2.02
C MET A 80 -0.33 -13.13 3.49
N LEU A 81 -0.26 -14.16 4.32
CA LEU A 81 -0.58 -14.06 5.76
C LEU A 81 0.40 -13.15 6.52
N PRO A 82 1.73 -13.26 6.34
CA PRO A 82 2.70 -12.30 6.87
C PRO A 82 2.45 -10.85 6.44
N VAL A 83 2.09 -10.62 5.18
CA VAL A 83 1.77 -9.28 4.65
C VAL A 83 0.50 -8.73 5.30
N VAL A 84 -0.56 -9.54 5.44
CA VAL A 84 -1.77 -9.16 6.18
C VAL A 84 -1.42 -8.78 7.63
N GLY A 85 -0.63 -9.59 8.31
CA GLY A 85 -0.18 -9.29 9.67
C GLY A 85 0.61 -7.98 9.76
N ALA A 86 1.48 -7.71 8.79
CA ALA A 86 2.24 -6.45 8.73
C ALA A 86 1.32 -5.25 8.48
N ILE A 87 0.35 -5.37 7.56
CA ILE A 87 -0.63 -4.30 7.28
C ILE A 87 -1.44 -3.97 8.54
N LEU A 88 -1.93 -5.00 9.25
CA LEU A 88 -2.70 -4.81 10.48
C LEU A 88 -1.88 -4.15 11.58
N LEU A 89 -0.63 -4.59 11.79
CA LEU A 89 0.27 -3.98 12.78
C LEU A 89 0.66 -2.55 12.40
N LEU A 90 0.92 -2.28 11.11
CA LEU A 90 1.16 -0.94 10.58
C LEU A 90 -0.04 -0.04 10.85
N PHE A 91 -1.23 -0.47 10.47
CA PHE A 91 -2.47 0.29 10.66
C PHE A 91 -2.70 0.58 12.16
N LEU A 92 -2.59 -0.45 13.00
CA LEU A 92 -2.80 -0.31 14.44
C LEU A 92 -1.77 0.64 15.07
N GLY A 93 -0.50 0.50 14.73
CA GLY A 93 0.56 1.33 15.28
C GLY A 93 0.48 2.79 14.84
N VAL A 94 0.17 3.04 13.57
CA VAL A 94 -0.06 4.40 13.06
C VAL A 94 -1.33 5.00 13.66
N ALA A 95 -2.42 4.25 13.72
CA ALA A 95 -3.69 4.71 14.31
C ALA A 95 -3.53 5.08 15.79
N LEU A 96 -2.88 4.23 16.58
CA LEU A 96 -2.58 4.54 17.97
C LEU A 96 -1.67 5.78 18.12
N GLY A 97 -0.67 5.89 17.25
CA GLY A 97 0.20 7.07 17.22
C GLY A 97 -0.57 8.35 16.90
N LEU A 98 -1.50 8.31 15.94
CA LEU A 98 -2.34 9.46 15.55
C LEU A 98 -3.36 9.83 16.65
N ILE A 99 -3.93 8.82 17.35
CA ILE A 99 -4.85 9.06 18.48
C ILE A 99 -4.12 9.75 19.62
N MET A 100 -2.87 9.37 19.90
CA MET A 100 -2.09 10.04 20.94
C MET A 100 -1.73 11.47 20.54
N LEU A 101 -1.18 11.66 19.35
CA LEU A 101 -0.86 12.95 18.71
C LEU A 101 -0.50 12.71 17.23
N ILE A 102 -0.72 13.71 16.38
CA ILE A 102 -0.37 13.63 14.95
C ILE A 102 1.14 13.32 14.77
N VAL A 103 2.00 13.98 15.54
CA VAL A 103 3.46 13.85 15.43
C VAL A 103 3.96 12.41 15.68
N PRO A 104 3.62 11.72 16.78
CA PRO A 104 4.05 10.34 16.96
C PRO A 104 3.47 9.39 15.90
N GLY A 105 2.26 9.62 15.42
CA GLY A 105 1.68 8.83 14.30
C GLY A 105 2.53 8.94 13.04
N VAL A 106 2.94 10.14 12.67
CA VAL A 106 3.81 10.39 11.51
C VAL A 106 5.20 9.75 11.71
N ILE A 107 5.77 9.85 12.91
CA ILE A 107 7.06 9.21 13.22
C ILE A 107 6.98 7.69 13.04
N VAL A 108 5.91 7.06 13.52
CA VAL A 108 5.68 5.61 13.37
C VAL A 108 5.51 5.26 11.88
N ALA A 109 4.75 6.03 11.11
CA ALA A 109 4.57 5.81 9.68
C ALA A 109 5.92 5.87 8.92
N VAL A 110 6.75 6.89 9.18
CA VAL A 110 8.08 7.01 8.59
C VAL A 110 9.01 5.86 9.02
N MET A 111 8.92 5.46 10.29
CA MET A 111 9.76 4.38 10.84
C MET A 111 9.44 3.01 10.22
N TRP A 112 8.19 2.78 9.82
CA TRP A 112 7.72 1.51 9.29
C TRP A 112 7.45 1.51 7.79
N ILE A 113 7.89 2.55 7.07
CA ILE A 113 7.63 2.71 5.63
C ILE A 113 8.18 1.54 4.78
N VAL A 114 9.29 0.95 5.19
CA VAL A 114 9.92 -0.18 4.49
C VAL A 114 9.59 -1.53 5.15
N ALA A 115 8.58 -1.61 6.01
CA ALA A 115 8.19 -2.86 6.67
C ALA A 115 7.62 -3.88 5.68
N LEU A 116 6.79 -3.46 4.73
CA LEU A 116 6.19 -4.35 3.72
C LEU A 116 7.23 -4.99 2.80
N PRO A 117 8.15 -4.22 2.16
CA PRO A 117 9.23 -4.86 1.40
C PRO A 117 10.12 -5.76 2.27
N ALA A 118 10.37 -5.42 3.54
CA ALA A 118 11.13 -6.28 4.45
C ALA A 118 10.44 -7.61 4.78
N VAL A 119 9.10 -7.63 4.91
CA VAL A 119 8.31 -8.87 5.07
C VAL A 119 8.47 -9.76 3.84
N VAL A 120 8.42 -9.18 2.66
CA VAL A 120 8.47 -9.96 1.42
C VAL A 120 9.89 -10.44 1.12
N ALA A 121 10.92 -9.62 1.40
CA ALA A 121 12.32 -9.90 1.06
C ALA A 121 13.07 -10.74 2.09
N GLU A 122 12.92 -10.43 3.39
CA GLU A 122 13.82 -10.99 4.42
C GLU A 122 13.12 -11.96 5.38
N THR A 123 11.89 -11.69 5.77
CA THR A 123 11.28 -12.44 6.89
C THR A 123 9.77 -12.59 6.75
N SER A 124 9.28 -13.80 6.92
CA SER A 124 7.84 -14.07 6.98
C SER A 124 7.21 -13.69 8.35
N ASN A 125 7.97 -13.04 9.24
CA ASN A 125 7.45 -12.62 10.54
C ASN A 125 7.20 -11.10 10.55
N PRO A 126 5.93 -10.64 10.64
CA PRO A 126 5.59 -9.22 10.56
C PRO A 126 6.23 -8.39 11.67
N VAL A 127 6.35 -8.90 12.89
CA VAL A 127 6.96 -8.17 14.02
C VAL A 127 8.45 -7.96 13.79
N LYS A 128 9.16 -8.98 13.29
CA LYS A 128 10.59 -8.86 12.94
C LYS A 128 10.79 -7.86 11.80
N ALA A 129 9.90 -7.85 10.82
CA ALA A 129 9.96 -6.90 9.71
C ALA A 129 9.77 -5.44 10.17
N LEU A 130 8.85 -5.18 11.11
CA LEU A 130 8.70 -3.85 11.71
C LEU A 130 9.97 -3.43 12.46
N GLY A 131 10.59 -4.35 13.23
CA GLY A 131 11.88 -4.14 13.88
C GLY A 131 12.99 -3.83 12.87
N ARG A 132 13.03 -4.57 11.76
CA ARG A 132 14.00 -4.37 10.67
C ARG A 132 13.80 -3.00 10.00
N SER A 133 12.56 -2.63 9.68
CA SER A 133 12.23 -1.32 9.13
C SER A 133 12.69 -0.19 10.04
N ARG A 134 12.43 -0.29 11.36
CA ARG A 134 12.89 0.67 12.35
C ARG A 134 14.42 0.81 12.36
N ALA A 135 15.15 -0.30 12.25
CA ALA A 135 16.62 -0.30 12.23
C ALA A 135 17.16 0.34 10.94
N LEU A 136 16.56 0.02 9.78
CA LEU A 136 16.95 0.56 8.47
C LEU A 136 16.72 2.08 8.38
N THR A 137 15.58 2.58 8.89
CA THR A 137 15.24 4.01 8.82
C THR A 137 15.95 4.88 9.86
N LYS A 138 16.60 4.26 10.86
CA LYS A 138 17.35 5.00 11.91
C LYS A 138 18.49 5.83 11.28
N GLY A 139 18.50 7.13 11.55
CA GLY A 139 19.49 8.08 11.02
C GLY A 139 19.05 8.80 9.73
N SER A 140 18.07 8.26 8.98
CA SER A 140 17.60 8.87 7.73
C SER A 140 16.14 9.35 7.78
N ARG A 141 15.52 9.33 8.96
CA ARG A 141 14.07 9.58 9.15
C ARG A 141 13.62 10.93 8.59
N TRP A 142 14.40 11.99 8.79
CA TRP A 142 14.06 13.33 8.29
C TRP A 142 14.09 13.42 6.77
N ARG A 143 15.05 12.72 6.13
CA ARG A 143 15.12 12.65 4.66
C ARG A 143 13.95 11.87 4.09
N ILE A 144 13.61 10.73 4.73
CA ILE A 144 12.45 9.90 4.35
C ILE A 144 11.16 10.69 4.55
N PHE A 145 11.01 11.40 5.66
CA PHE A 145 9.85 12.25 5.92
C PHE A 145 9.71 13.34 4.85
N GLY A 146 10.78 14.05 4.51
CA GLY A 146 10.76 15.08 3.48
C GLY A 146 10.35 14.53 2.10
N LEU A 147 10.87 13.34 1.73
CA LEU A 147 10.50 12.66 0.49
C LEU A 147 9.02 12.24 0.49
N LEU A 148 8.54 11.67 1.59
CA LEU A 148 7.14 11.27 1.74
C LEU A 148 6.20 12.49 1.71
N LEU A 149 6.60 13.58 2.36
CA LEU A 149 5.83 14.83 2.35
C LEU A 149 5.72 15.41 0.94
N LEU A 150 6.83 15.43 0.19
CA LEU A 150 6.84 15.87 -1.20
C LEU A 150 5.93 14.99 -2.07
N LEU A 151 6.05 13.67 -1.93
CA LEU A 151 5.21 12.72 -2.65
C LEU A 151 3.73 12.91 -2.29
N TRP A 152 3.42 13.10 -1.02
CA TRP A 152 2.06 13.30 -0.54
C TRP A 152 1.45 14.60 -1.09
N ILE A 153 2.21 15.70 -1.10
CA ILE A 153 1.78 16.97 -1.71
C ILE A 153 1.52 16.76 -3.22
N LEU A 154 2.41 16.05 -3.92
CA LEU A 154 2.22 15.75 -5.34
C LEU A 154 0.93 14.98 -5.58
N VAL A 155 0.69 13.94 -4.77
CA VAL A 155 -0.55 13.14 -4.83
C VAL A 155 -1.78 14.01 -4.59
N LEU A 156 -1.77 14.85 -3.55
CA LEU A 156 -2.87 15.76 -3.25
C LEU A 156 -3.18 16.74 -4.40
N VAL A 157 -2.13 17.27 -5.05
CA VAL A 157 -2.32 18.16 -6.21
C VAL A 157 -2.96 17.40 -7.37
N VAL A 158 -2.45 16.20 -7.68
CA VAL A 158 -2.99 15.38 -8.78
C VAL A 158 -4.42 14.94 -8.48
N GLU A 159 -4.70 14.45 -7.27
CA GLU A 159 -6.06 14.10 -6.84
C GLU A 159 -7.00 15.32 -6.85
N GLY A 160 -6.54 16.46 -6.35
CA GLY A 160 -7.32 17.71 -6.35
C GLY A 160 -7.71 18.16 -7.76
N VAL A 161 -6.79 18.10 -8.70
CA VAL A 161 -7.07 18.41 -10.12
C VAL A 161 -8.05 17.38 -10.71
N PHE A 162 -7.84 16.10 -10.44
CA PHE A 162 -8.67 15.02 -10.99
C PHE A 162 -10.09 15.05 -10.42
N PHE A 163 -10.23 15.07 -9.09
CA PHE A 163 -11.55 15.11 -8.43
C PHE A 163 -12.23 16.46 -8.57
N GLY A 164 -11.48 17.55 -8.52
CA GLY A 164 -12.01 18.90 -8.75
C GLY A 164 -12.53 19.07 -10.18
N GLY A 165 -11.80 18.60 -11.18
CA GLY A 165 -12.24 18.56 -12.57
C GLY A 165 -13.47 17.66 -12.78
N ALA A 166 -13.52 16.50 -12.17
CA ALA A 166 -14.68 15.61 -12.23
C ALA A 166 -15.92 16.22 -11.57
N ALA A 167 -15.76 16.90 -10.45
CA ALA A 167 -16.83 17.61 -9.77
C ALA A 167 -17.34 18.80 -10.61
N ALA A 168 -16.43 19.62 -11.13
CA ALA A 168 -16.75 20.78 -11.97
C ALA A 168 -17.48 20.40 -13.28
N SER A 169 -17.12 19.26 -13.87
CA SER A 169 -17.78 18.73 -15.08
C SER A 169 -19.16 18.10 -14.81
N GLY A 170 -19.60 18.00 -13.55
CA GLY A 170 -20.83 17.31 -13.17
C GLY A 170 -20.79 15.79 -13.44
N ALA A 171 -19.61 15.19 -13.58
CA ALA A 171 -19.45 13.76 -13.89
C ALA A 171 -20.14 12.88 -12.86
N PHE A 172 -20.16 13.29 -11.58
CA PHE A 172 -20.85 12.59 -10.50
C PHE A 172 -22.38 12.67 -10.60
N LEU A 173 -22.93 13.66 -11.31
CA LEU A 173 -24.36 13.92 -11.44
C LEU A 173 -24.98 13.26 -12.69
N ARG A 174 -24.15 12.72 -13.60
CA ARG A 174 -24.59 12.20 -14.91
C ARG A 174 -25.16 10.78 -14.87
N GLY A 175 -25.60 10.29 -13.71
CA GLY A 175 -26.25 8.98 -13.57
C GLY A 175 -25.30 7.78 -13.72
N ALA A 176 -25.85 6.58 -13.93
CA ALA A 176 -25.10 5.32 -13.89
C ALA A 176 -23.90 5.25 -14.87
N LYS A 177 -24.04 5.78 -16.09
CA LYS A 177 -22.94 5.77 -17.09
C LYS A 177 -21.80 6.71 -16.70
N GLY A 178 -22.06 7.88 -16.16
CA GLY A 178 -21.04 8.80 -15.66
C GLY A 178 -20.33 8.25 -14.42
N GLY A 179 -21.08 7.58 -13.54
CA GLY A 179 -20.55 6.94 -12.34
C GLY A 179 -19.56 5.79 -12.66
N LEU A 180 -19.88 4.94 -13.62
CA LEU A 180 -18.98 3.85 -14.04
C LEU A 180 -17.67 4.35 -14.64
N LEU A 181 -17.72 5.35 -15.50
CA LEU A 181 -16.51 5.95 -16.08
C LEU A 181 -15.65 6.58 -14.99
N THR A 182 -16.25 7.34 -14.07
CA THR A 182 -15.53 7.93 -12.95
C THR A 182 -14.88 6.86 -12.06
N LEU A 183 -15.61 5.80 -11.71
CA LEU A 183 -15.07 4.67 -10.95
C LEU A 183 -13.89 4.00 -11.66
N ALA A 184 -13.99 3.78 -12.96
CA ALA A 184 -12.91 3.17 -13.75
C ALA A 184 -11.66 4.07 -13.75
N LEU A 185 -11.81 5.37 -13.94
CA LEU A 185 -10.71 6.33 -13.93
C LEU A 185 -10.05 6.43 -12.54
N VAL A 186 -10.84 6.51 -11.47
CA VAL A 186 -10.35 6.52 -10.08
C VAL A 186 -9.58 5.24 -9.77
N SER A 187 -10.11 4.08 -10.18
CA SER A 187 -9.46 2.79 -9.97
C SER A 187 -8.15 2.68 -10.75
N LEU A 188 -8.10 3.16 -11.98
CA LEU A 188 -6.88 3.19 -12.79
C LEU A 188 -5.82 4.09 -12.17
N PHE A 189 -6.22 5.28 -11.75
CA PHE A 189 -5.33 6.23 -11.06
C PHE A 189 -4.79 5.63 -9.75
N GLY A 190 -5.66 5.08 -8.90
CA GLY A 190 -5.27 4.41 -7.66
C GLY A 190 -4.32 3.23 -7.90
N PHE A 191 -4.49 2.49 -8.99
CA PHE A 191 -3.56 1.42 -9.37
C PHE A 191 -2.18 1.96 -9.74
N VAL A 192 -2.09 2.97 -10.59
CA VAL A 192 -0.81 3.60 -10.97
C VAL A 192 -0.10 4.12 -9.73
N LEU A 193 -0.82 4.79 -8.85
CA LEU A 193 -0.28 5.29 -7.59
C LEU A 193 0.22 4.15 -6.69
N SER A 194 -0.52 3.06 -6.57
CA SER A 194 -0.12 1.87 -5.82
C SER A 194 1.20 1.28 -6.33
N VAL A 195 1.35 1.18 -7.65
CA VAL A 195 2.61 0.71 -8.28
C VAL A 195 3.76 1.66 -7.98
N CYS A 196 3.57 2.97 -8.11
CA CYS A 196 4.60 3.96 -7.80
C CYS A 196 5.04 3.89 -6.34
N VAL A 197 4.10 3.77 -5.39
CA VAL A 197 4.40 3.64 -3.96
C VAL A 197 5.14 2.33 -3.67
N THR A 198 4.73 1.23 -4.30
CA THR A 198 5.37 -0.08 -4.11
C THR A 198 6.79 -0.09 -4.63
N VAL A 199 7.03 0.38 -5.86
CA VAL A 199 8.37 0.46 -6.45
C VAL A 199 9.24 1.44 -5.67
N GLY A 200 8.71 2.62 -5.31
CA GLY A 200 9.42 3.61 -4.51
C GLY A 200 9.84 3.10 -3.14
N SER A 201 8.96 2.40 -2.44
CA SER A 201 9.29 1.82 -1.12
C SER A 201 10.22 0.61 -1.22
N ALA A 202 10.15 -0.18 -2.29
CA ALA A 202 11.12 -1.25 -2.56
C ALA A 202 12.51 -0.69 -2.87
N ALA A 203 12.60 0.34 -3.71
CA ALA A 203 13.86 1.03 -4.02
C ALA A 203 14.48 1.67 -2.76
N LEU A 204 13.66 2.34 -1.95
CA LEU A 204 14.10 2.90 -0.68
C LEU A 204 14.63 1.81 0.27
N TYR A 205 13.95 0.67 0.34
CA TYR A 205 14.40 -0.49 1.11
C TYR A 205 15.77 -1.00 0.66
N MET A 206 15.97 -1.17 -0.64
CA MET A 206 17.25 -1.63 -1.21
C MET A 206 18.39 -0.65 -0.90
N GLN A 207 18.18 0.65 -1.13
CA GLN A 207 19.18 1.68 -0.80
C GLN A 207 19.54 1.71 0.68
N LEU A 208 18.54 1.62 1.57
CA LEU A 208 18.78 1.60 3.02
C LEU A 208 19.53 0.32 3.45
N ARG A 209 19.26 -0.81 2.81
CA ARG A 209 19.95 -2.08 3.04
C ARG A 209 21.41 -2.00 2.64
N GLU A 210 21.71 -1.46 1.47
CA GLU A 210 23.07 -1.25 0.97
C GLU A 210 23.86 -0.29 1.87
N LEU A 211 23.31 0.87 2.21
CA LEU A 211 23.98 1.84 3.09
C LEU A 211 24.29 1.27 4.48
N LYS A 212 23.41 0.42 5.01
CA LYS A 212 23.63 -0.21 6.32
C LYS A 212 24.57 -1.42 6.23
N GLY A 213 24.56 -2.16 5.13
CA GLY A 213 25.50 -3.26 4.85
C GLY A 213 26.94 -2.74 4.70
N ALA A 214 27.14 -1.77 3.81
CA ALA A 214 28.44 -1.15 3.60
C ALA A 214 29.00 -0.47 4.87
N GLY A 215 28.16 0.16 5.68
CA GLY A 215 28.57 0.74 6.96
C GLY A 215 29.01 -0.31 7.99
N GLY A 216 28.37 -1.49 8.00
CA GLY A 216 28.76 -2.61 8.86
C GLY A 216 30.11 -3.23 8.48
N GLU A 217 30.34 -3.40 7.19
CA GLU A 217 31.61 -3.94 6.67
C GLU A 217 32.79 -2.98 6.92
N ALA A 218 32.58 -1.66 6.71
CA ALA A 218 33.59 -0.66 6.99
C ALA A 218 34.00 -0.64 8.48
N VAL A 219 33.04 -0.78 9.39
CA VAL A 219 33.31 -0.87 10.83
C VAL A 219 34.04 -2.17 11.15
N ALA A 220 33.64 -3.31 10.58
CA ALA A 220 34.32 -4.59 10.83
C ALA A 220 35.77 -4.57 10.36
N GLN A 221 36.09 -3.89 9.26
CA GLN A 221 37.46 -3.74 8.76
C GLN A 221 38.38 -2.87 9.67
N VAL A 222 37.79 -1.92 10.41
CA VAL A 222 38.55 -1.07 11.35
C VAL A 222 38.93 -1.83 12.62
N PHE A 223 38.17 -2.88 12.98
CA PHE A 223 38.38 -3.67 14.20
C PHE A 223 39.00 -5.06 13.94
N ALA A 224 39.31 -5.42 12.67
CA ALA A 224 40.03 -6.60 12.27
C ALA A 224 41.49 -6.31 12.07
#